data_be4ad67dac05c42d25813a85e507036e
#
_entry.id   be4ad67dac05c42d25813a85e507036e
#
_cell.length_a   1.000
_cell.length_b   1.000
_cell.length_c   1.000
_cell.angle_alpha   90.00
_cell.angle_beta   90.00
_cell.angle_gamma   90.00
#
_symmetry.space_group_name_H-M   'P 1'
#
loop_
_entity.id
_entity.type
_entity.pdbx_description
1 polymer ?
#
loop_
_entity_poly.entity_id
_entity_poly.type
_entity_poly.pdbx_seq_one_letter_code
_entity_poly.pdbx_strand_id
1 'polypeptide(L)'
;MLTKHQIQAPINITSLLETTEDCLRFVTEFFDVINQSAPHIYHSALLLAPKSSIVWELYNHQIHSPAARVVAGVPASWDSCTASAGGYRYSAMAWSSCGQFIATGGWGWCPVQVLDSITLGRVSVFNPPNNFSTWSFTYHTFSPDGCQLACFQEL
;
A
#
# COMPACT_ATOMS: atom_id res chain seq x y z
N MET A 1 52.53 -12.73 -3.62
CA MET A 1 51.50 -11.93 -2.95
C MET A 1 50.13 -12.51 -3.32
N LEU A 2 49.54 -13.31 -2.44
CA LEU A 2 48.24 -13.96 -2.68
C LEU A 2 47.15 -13.00 -2.21
N THR A 3 46.40 -12.45 -3.15
CA THR A 3 45.19 -11.67 -2.86
C THR A 3 44.12 -12.57 -2.25
N LYS A 4 43.77 -12.34 -0.99
CA LYS A 4 42.64 -13.00 -0.32
C LYS A 4 41.35 -12.54 -1.06
N HIS A 5 40.78 -13.43 -1.85
CA HIS A 5 39.39 -13.29 -2.25
C HIS A 5 38.52 -13.43 -1.01
N GLN A 6 37.90 -12.34 -0.61
CA GLN A 6 36.87 -12.32 0.41
C GLN A 6 35.67 -13.09 -0.15
N ILE A 7 35.46 -14.31 0.33
CA ILE A 7 34.24 -15.08 0.00
C ILE A 7 33.09 -14.35 0.68
N GLN A 8 32.30 -13.69 -0.13
CA GLN A 8 31.08 -13.03 0.32
C GLN A 8 30.16 -14.09 0.93
N ALA A 9 29.74 -13.92 2.18
CA ALA A 9 28.82 -14.84 2.84
C ALA A 9 27.57 -15.03 1.97
N PRO A 10 26.98 -16.23 1.94
CA PRO A 10 25.77 -16.47 1.16
C PRO A 10 24.68 -15.50 1.58
N ILE A 11 24.10 -14.79 0.61
CA ILE A 11 22.99 -13.87 0.84
C ILE A 11 21.84 -14.70 1.43
N ASN A 12 21.43 -14.36 2.64
CA ASN A 12 20.27 -14.99 3.24
C ASN A 12 18.99 -14.43 2.58
N ILE A 13 18.41 -15.23 1.68
CA ILE A 13 17.23 -14.86 0.90
C ILE A 13 16.05 -14.49 1.81
N THR A 14 15.89 -15.19 2.94
CA THR A 14 14.82 -14.90 3.91
C THR A 14 14.98 -13.51 4.50
N SER A 15 16.18 -13.16 4.95
CA SER A 15 16.46 -11.82 5.48
C SER A 15 16.28 -10.72 4.42
N LEU A 16 16.59 -11.02 3.16
CA LEU A 16 16.38 -10.09 2.05
C LEU A 16 14.88 -9.86 1.79
N LEU A 17 14.07 -10.92 1.81
CA LEU A 17 12.62 -10.83 1.66
C LEU A 17 11.99 -10.01 2.79
N GLU A 18 12.31 -10.32 4.05
CA GLU A 18 11.84 -9.59 5.22
C GLU A 18 12.18 -8.10 5.13
N THR A 19 13.41 -7.77 4.72
CA THR A 19 13.83 -6.38 4.53
C THR A 19 13.05 -5.70 3.41
N THR A 20 12.81 -6.40 2.30
CA THR A 20 12.07 -5.85 1.16
C THR A 20 10.61 -5.59 1.52
N GLU A 21 9.98 -6.51 2.24
CA GLU A 21 8.60 -6.37 2.73
C GLU A 21 8.47 -5.21 3.71
N ASP A 22 9.41 -5.05 4.64
CA ASP A 22 9.43 -3.94 5.59
C ASP A 22 9.62 -2.59 4.88
N CYS A 23 10.53 -2.52 3.91
CA CYS A 23 10.73 -1.32 3.08
C CYS A 23 9.48 -0.96 2.28
N LEU A 24 8.84 -1.96 1.64
CA LEU A 24 7.61 -1.73 0.88
C LEU A 24 6.52 -1.18 1.80
N ARG A 25 6.37 -1.77 2.98
CA ARG A 25 5.39 -1.34 3.96
C ARG A 25 5.65 0.07 4.46
N PHE A 26 6.89 0.39 4.78
CA PHE A 26 7.29 1.75 5.17
C PHE A 26 6.92 2.78 4.10
N VAL A 27 7.25 2.51 2.84
CA VAL A 27 6.93 3.42 1.74
C VAL A 27 5.43 3.54 1.52
N THR A 28 4.69 2.45 1.61
CA THR A 28 3.22 2.46 1.40
C THR A 28 2.51 3.22 2.52
N GLU A 29 2.89 3.00 3.78
CA GLU A 29 2.28 3.66 4.94
C GLU A 29 2.52 5.17 4.95
N PHE A 30 3.72 5.60 4.56
CA PHE A 30 4.11 7.01 4.61
C PHE A 30 4.15 7.68 3.24
N PHE A 31 3.54 7.07 2.21
CA PHE A 31 3.62 7.54 0.83
C PHE A 31 3.23 9.01 0.67
N ASP A 32 2.10 9.42 1.21
CA ASP A 32 1.58 10.79 1.07
C ASP A 32 2.53 11.83 1.67
N VAL A 33 3.18 11.49 2.76
CA VAL A 33 4.12 12.37 3.46
C VAL A 33 5.45 12.44 2.72
N ILE A 34 5.98 11.30 2.29
CA ILE A 34 7.24 11.19 1.54
C ILE A 34 7.12 11.86 0.17
N ASN A 35 5.97 11.70 -0.49
CA ASN A 35 5.72 12.27 -1.81
C ASN A 35 5.67 13.81 -1.82
N GLN A 36 5.40 14.43 -0.68
CA GLN A 36 5.42 15.90 -0.56
C GLN A 36 6.86 16.46 -0.58
N SER A 37 7.79 15.80 0.09
CA SER A 37 9.18 16.24 0.16
C SER A 37 10.09 15.14 0.71
N ALA A 38 11.23 14.90 0.07
CA ALA A 38 12.21 13.91 0.49
C ALA A 38 12.69 14.05 1.97
N PRO A 39 12.88 15.24 2.54
CA PRO A 39 13.20 15.40 3.96
C PRO A 39 12.19 14.78 4.92
N HIS A 40 10.94 14.62 4.51
CA HIS A 40 9.92 13.97 5.32
C HIS A 40 10.19 12.50 5.62
N ILE A 41 11.07 11.84 4.87
CA ILE A 41 11.55 10.49 5.20
C ILE A 41 12.14 10.49 6.62
N TYR A 42 13.01 11.45 6.93
CA TYR A 42 13.74 11.49 8.20
C TYR A 42 13.04 12.30 9.30
N HIS A 43 12.29 13.33 8.91
CA HIS A 43 11.66 14.25 9.88
C HIS A 43 10.22 13.88 10.26
N SER A 44 9.61 12.95 9.55
CA SER A 44 8.23 12.54 9.78
C SER A 44 8.06 11.01 9.72
N ALA A 45 8.27 10.39 8.56
CA ALA A 45 8.00 8.97 8.36
C ALA A 45 8.81 8.08 9.31
N LEU A 46 10.12 8.28 9.38
CA LEU A 46 11.00 7.48 10.23
C LEU A 46 10.72 7.66 11.73
N LEU A 47 10.29 8.87 12.15
CA LEU A 47 9.91 9.14 13.55
C LEU A 47 8.65 8.40 13.98
N LEU A 48 7.73 8.13 13.03
CA LEU A 48 6.45 7.48 13.27
C LEU A 48 6.48 5.97 12.95
N ALA A 49 7.56 5.48 12.33
CA ALA A 49 7.72 4.07 12.03
C ALA A 49 7.85 3.22 13.30
N PRO A 50 7.30 2.00 13.32
CA PRO A 50 7.46 1.08 14.44
C PRO A 50 8.93 0.81 14.74
N LYS A 51 9.27 0.69 16.02
CA LYS A 51 10.65 0.39 16.44
C LYS A 51 11.12 -1.00 16.04
N SER A 52 10.20 -1.91 15.76
CA SER A 52 10.49 -3.24 15.21
C SER A 52 10.73 -3.25 13.70
N SER A 53 10.52 -2.11 13.01
CA SER A 53 10.79 -1.98 11.59
C SER A 53 12.29 -2.04 11.32
N ILE A 54 12.69 -2.84 10.33
CA ILE A 54 14.08 -2.94 9.86
C ILE A 54 14.56 -1.58 9.34
N VAL A 55 13.69 -0.84 8.65
CA VAL A 55 13.99 0.52 8.18
C VAL A 55 14.28 1.45 9.36
N TRP A 56 13.48 1.38 10.44
CA TRP A 56 13.74 2.17 11.63
C TRP A 56 15.07 1.78 12.28
N GLU A 57 15.34 0.49 12.43
CA GLU A 57 16.58 -0.01 13.04
C GLU A 57 17.83 0.48 12.29
N LEU A 58 17.78 0.43 10.96
CA LEU A 58 18.92 0.82 10.11
C LEU A 58 19.16 2.33 10.09
N TYR A 59 18.10 3.15 10.14
CA TYR A 59 18.19 4.59 9.86
C TYR A 59 17.86 5.50 11.02
N ASN A 60 17.46 5.00 12.20
CA ASN A 60 17.12 5.84 13.35
C ASN A 60 18.25 6.78 13.78
N HIS A 61 19.52 6.41 13.55
CA HIS A 61 20.68 7.24 13.85
C HIS A 61 20.77 8.51 12.97
N GLN A 62 20.03 8.56 11.87
CA GLN A 62 19.95 9.74 10.99
C GLN A 62 18.85 10.73 11.41
N ILE A 63 18.09 10.43 12.45
CA ILE A 63 17.10 11.33 13.01
C ILE A 63 17.84 12.44 13.78
N HIS A 64 18.16 13.51 13.07
CA HIS A 64 18.96 14.62 13.62
C HIS A 64 18.09 15.77 14.16
N SER A 65 16.78 15.56 14.33
CA SER A 65 15.90 16.65 14.74
C SER A 65 15.82 16.76 16.28
N PRO A 66 16.46 17.76 16.89
CA PRO A 66 16.19 18.09 18.29
C PRO A 66 14.80 18.68 18.50
N ALA A 67 14.10 19.03 17.41
CA ALA A 67 12.84 19.78 17.44
C ALA A 67 11.59 18.89 17.53
N ALA A 68 11.67 17.61 17.20
CA ALA A 68 10.51 16.71 17.23
C ALA A 68 10.85 15.38 17.92
N ARG A 69 10.15 15.11 19.01
CA ARG A 69 10.21 13.82 19.71
C ARG A 69 8.79 13.28 19.83
N VAL A 70 8.57 12.08 19.32
CA VAL A 70 7.29 11.40 19.55
C VAL A 70 7.26 10.88 20.98
N VAL A 71 6.30 11.36 21.77
CA VAL A 71 6.16 11.03 23.20
C VAL A 71 5.31 9.77 23.36
N ALA A 72 4.28 9.60 22.51
CA ALA A 72 3.37 8.47 22.55
C ALA A 72 2.71 8.27 21.18
N GLY A 73 2.11 7.08 20.95
CA GLY A 73 1.31 6.80 19.77
C GLY A 73 2.05 6.08 18.63
N VAL A 74 3.36 5.85 18.76
CA VAL A 74 4.07 4.99 17.78
C VAL A 74 3.76 3.53 18.13
N PRO A 75 3.27 2.74 17.15
CA PRO A 75 3.03 1.32 17.36
C PRO A 75 4.35 0.58 17.61
N ALA A 76 4.31 -0.50 18.40
CA ALA A 76 5.50 -1.31 18.67
C ALA A 76 5.94 -2.12 17.44
N SER A 77 4.97 -2.54 16.62
CA SER A 77 5.15 -3.29 15.38
C SER A 77 4.13 -2.83 14.35
N TRP A 78 4.38 -3.18 13.10
CA TRP A 78 3.36 -3.02 12.07
C TRP A 78 2.10 -3.83 12.46
N ASP A 79 0.93 -3.27 12.19
CA ASP A 79 -0.30 -4.02 12.34
C ASP A 79 -0.48 -5.02 11.17
N SER A 80 -1.56 -5.77 11.13
CA SER A 80 -1.84 -6.71 10.04
C SER A 80 -2.46 -6.03 8.80
N CYS A 81 -2.86 -4.77 8.91
CA CYS A 81 -3.38 -3.99 7.80
C CYS A 81 -2.21 -3.45 6.97
N THR A 82 -2.00 -3.94 5.76
CA THR A 82 -0.90 -3.52 4.88
C THR A 82 -1.22 -2.24 4.11
N ALA A 83 -2.49 -2.01 3.81
CA ALA A 83 -2.96 -0.78 3.15
C ALA A 83 -4.46 -0.59 3.41
N SER A 84 -4.93 0.65 3.37
CA SER A 84 -6.35 0.97 3.45
C SER A 84 -6.72 2.04 2.43
N ALA A 85 -7.86 1.87 1.76
CA ALA A 85 -8.43 2.86 0.88
C ALA A 85 -9.80 3.29 1.40
N GLY A 86 -9.99 4.60 1.53
CA GLY A 86 -11.24 5.18 2.01
C GLY A 86 -11.96 5.99 0.93
N GLY A 87 -13.11 6.57 1.30
CA GLY A 87 -13.82 7.58 0.51
C GLY A 87 -15.21 7.19 0.02
N TYR A 88 -15.50 5.89 -0.15
CA TYR A 88 -16.81 5.42 -0.62
C TYR A 88 -17.35 4.26 0.21
N ARG A 89 -18.66 4.03 0.14
CA ARG A 89 -19.29 2.82 0.72
C ARG A 89 -19.27 1.74 -0.34
N TYR A 90 -18.24 0.92 -0.30
CA TYR A 90 -18.12 -0.22 -1.20
C TYR A 90 -19.05 -1.36 -0.75
N SER A 91 -19.76 -1.97 -1.68
CA SER A 91 -20.63 -3.14 -1.45
C SER A 91 -20.17 -4.36 -2.24
N ALA A 92 -19.33 -4.17 -3.26
CA ALA A 92 -18.80 -5.23 -4.08
C ALA A 92 -17.30 -5.07 -4.29
N MET A 93 -16.60 -6.19 -4.32
CA MET A 93 -15.16 -6.26 -4.54
C MET A 93 -14.82 -7.53 -5.31
N ALA A 94 -13.85 -7.43 -6.21
CA ALA A 94 -13.29 -8.58 -6.92
C ALA A 94 -11.78 -8.42 -7.10
N TRP A 95 -11.06 -9.55 -7.07
CA TRP A 95 -9.64 -9.63 -7.39
C TRP A 95 -9.45 -10.06 -8.83
N SER A 96 -8.45 -9.48 -9.49
CA SER A 96 -7.99 -9.99 -10.78
C SER A 96 -7.32 -11.37 -10.60
N SER A 97 -7.37 -12.21 -11.62
CA SER A 97 -6.76 -13.55 -11.60
C SER A 97 -5.24 -13.53 -11.37
N CYS A 98 -4.58 -12.46 -11.81
CA CYS A 98 -3.14 -12.25 -11.58
C CYS A 98 -2.81 -11.67 -10.19
N GLY A 99 -3.83 -11.30 -9.38
CA GLY A 99 -3.63 -10.71 -8.06
C GLY A 99 -3.13 -9.26 -8.04
N GLN A 100 -2.95 -8.61 -9.21
CA GLN A 100 -2.41 -7.24 -9.29
C GLN A 100 -3.46 -6.15 -9.07
N PHE A 101 -4.73 -6.45 -9.32
CA PHE A 101 -5.80 -5.45 -9.27
C PHE A 101 -6.95 -5.88 -8.37
N ILE A 102 -7.58 -4.88 -7.77
CA ILE A 102 -8.81 -5.01 -7.01
C ILE A 102 -9.84 -4.10 -7.66
N ALA A 103 -10.97 -4.64 -8.09
CA ALA A 103 -12.12 -3.85 -8.49
C ALA A 103 -13.04 -3.64 -7.29
N THR A 104 -13.50 -2.41 -7.09
CA THR A 104 -14.44 -2.04 -6.02
C THR A 104 -15.56 -1.21 -6.59
N GLY A 105 -16.75 -1.37 -6.05
CA GLY A 105 -17.93 -0.57 -6.39
C GLY A 105 -18.94 -0.59 -5.26
N GLY A 106 -19.94 0.25 -5.34
CA GLY A 106 -20.89 0.37 -4.23
C GLY A 106 -22.23 0.98 -4.65
N TRP A 107 -22.93 1.46 -3.65
CA TRP A 107 -24.27 2.03 -3.78
C TRP A 107 -24.24 3.51 -4.14
N GLY A 108 -25.24 3.93 -4.89
CA GLY A 108 -25.45 5.32 -5.24
C GLY A 108 -24.43 5.84 -6.24
N TRP A 109 -23.85 6.98 -5.96
CA TRP A 109 -22.84 7.64 -6.81
C TRP A 109 -21.43 7.06 -6.67
N CYS A 110 -21.28 5.88 -6.04
CA CYS A 110 -20.00 5.25 -5.90
C CYS A 110 -19.49 4.75 -7.26
N PRO A 111 -18.39 5.30 -7.79
CA PRO A 111 -17.82 4.82 -9.03
C PRO A 111 -17.25 3.42 -8.85
N VAL A 112 -17.23 2.66 -9.94
CA VAL A 112 -16.41 1.44 -9.98
C VAL A 112 -14.96 1.86 -10.12
N GLN A 113 -14.12 1.41 -9.22
CA GLN A 113 -12.68 1.71 -9.21
C GLN A 113 -11.89 0.41 -9.38
N VAL A 114 -10.82 0.51 -10.14
CA VAL A 114 -9.78 -0.51 -10.18
C VAL A 114 -8.57 0.05 -9.46
N LEU A 115 -8.14 -0.65 -8.45
CA LEU A 115 -7.02 -0.29 -7.58
C LEU A 115 -5.87 -1.26 -7.81
N ASP A 116 -4.65 -0.78 -7.68
CA ASP A 116 -3.47 -1.62 -7.52
C ASP A 116 -3.56 -2.35 -6.17
N SER A 117 -3.32 -3.65 -6.16
CA SER A 117 -3.55 -4.48 -4.97
C SER A 117 -2.56 -4.26 -3.83
N ILE A 118 -1.42 -3.67 -4.12
CA ILE A 118 -0.34 -3.43 -3.14
C ILE A 118 -0.48 -2.02 -2.56
N THR A 119 -0.55 -1.03 -3.45
CA THR A 119 -0.54 0.39 -3.05
C THR A 119 -1.93 0.95 -2.79
N LEU A 120 -2.99 0.24 -3.22
CA LEU A 120 -4.37 0.72 -3.30
C LEU A 120 -4.52 2.01 -4.12
N GLY A 121 -3.51 2.35 -4.89
CA GLY A 121 -3.55 3.46 -5.84
C GLY A 121 -4.59 3.22 -6.93
N ARG A 122 -5.33 4.27 -7.28
CA ARG A 122 -6.35 4.18 -8.33
C ARG A 122 -5.72 4.05 -9.71
N VAL A 123 -5.97 2.92 -10.37
CA VAL A 123 -5.53 2.63 -11.73
C VAL A 123 -6.57 3.12 -12.75
N SER A 124 -7.85 2.91 -12.45
CA SER A 124 -8.95 3.31 -13.32
C SER A 124 -10.21 3.61 -12.52
N VAL A 125 -11.06 4.49 -13.07
CA VAL A 125 -12.34 4.88 -12.46
C VAL A 125 -13.42 4.91 -13.54
N PHE A 126 -14.50 4.21 -13.31
CA PHE A 126 -15.67 4.17 -14.18
C PHE A 126 -16.84 4.83 -13.46
N ASN A 127 -17.19 6.01 -13.90
CA ASN A 127 -18.34 6.73 -13.35
C ASN A 127 -19.65 6.18 -13.95
N PRO A 128 -20.70 6.02 -13.13
CA PRO A 128 -22.00 5.67 -13.64
C PRO A 128 -22.51 6.76 -14.57
N PRO A 129 -23.27 6.42 -15.63
CA PRO A 129 -23.90 7.43 -16.48
C PRO A 129 -24.83 8.36 -15.70
N ASN A 130 -24.85 9.65 -16.06
CA ASN A 130 -25.51 10.72 -15.33
C ASN A 130 -27.04 10.58 -15.12
N ASN A 131 -27.68 9.58 -15.73
CA ASN A 131 -29.14 9.42 -15.74
C ASN A 131 -29.70 8.47 -14.67
N PHE A 132 -28.85 7.94 -13.78
CA PHE A 132 -29.27 6.91 -12.83
C PHE A 132 -28.91 7.34 -11.40
N SER A 133 -29.93 7.76 -10.65
CA SER A 133 -29.80 8.15 -9.25
C SER A 133 -29.67 6.98 -8.27
N THR A 134 -29.85 5.75 -8.74
CA THR A 134 -29.93 4.52 -7.89
C THR A 134 -29.08 3.39 -8.42
N TRP A 135 -27.85 3.69 -8.86
CA TRP A 135 -26.94 2.62 -9.24
C TRP A 135 -26.43 1.89 -8.01
N SER A 136 -26.54 0.57 -8.04
CA SER A 136 -25.98 -0.31 -7.05
C SER A 136 -25.26 -1.43 -7.77
N PHE A 137 -23.93 -1.40 -7.72
CA PHE A 137 -23.15 -2.53 -8.17
C PHE A 137 -23.05 -3.55 -7.07
N THR A 138 -23.71 -4.69 -7.25
CA THR A 138 -23.79 -5.75 -6.26
C THR A 138 -22.74 -6.84 -6.47
N TYR A 139 -22.20 -6.92 -7.67
CA TYR A 139 -21.21 -7.93 -8.00
C TYR A 139 -20.23 -7.47 -9.09
N HIS A 140 -18.95 -7.79 -8.88
CA HIS A 140 -17.88 -7.57 -9.84
C HIS A 140 -17.15 -8.89 -10.12
N THR A 141 -16.69 -9.07 -11.35
CA THR A 141 -15.79 -10.17 -11.70
C THR A 141 -14.83 -9.78 -12.81
N PHE A 142 -13.59 -10.17 -12.69
CA PHE A 142 -12.63 -10.07 -13.78
C PHE A 142 -12.75 -11.26 -14.72
N SER A 143 -12.43 -11.03 -15.99
CA SER A 143 -12.18 -12.12 -16.92
C SER A 143 -10.97 -12.96 -16.48
N PRO A 144 -10.86 -14.22 -16.91
CA PRO A 144 -9.74 -15.10 -16.55
C PRO A 144 -8.36 -14.53 -16.91
N ASP A 145 -8.27 -13.73 -17.97
CA ASP A 145 -7.06 -13.05 -18.43
C ASP A 145 -6.78 -11.73 -17.67
N GLY A 146 -7.71 -11.31 -16.79
CA GLY A 146 -7.61 -10.07 -16.03
C GLY A 146 -7.78 -8.78 -16.84
N CYS A 147 -8.11 -8.86 -18.14
CA CYS A 147 -8.16 -7.71 -19.04
C CYS A 147 -9.52 -7.02 -19.08
N GLN A 148 -10.57 -7.69 -18.64
CA GLN A 148 -11.94 -7.17 -18.65
C GLN A 148 -12.56 -7.27 -17.27
N LEU A 149 -13.42 -6.31 -16.94
CA LEU A 149 -14.20 -6.27 -15.70
C LEU A 149 -15.69 -6.25 -16.05
N ALA A 150 -16.43 -7.24 -15.57
CA ALA A 150 -17.88 -7.26 -15.62
C ALA A 150 -18.44 -6.74 -14.27
N CYS A 151 -19.38 -5.81 -14.36
CA CYS A 151 -20.06 -5.25 -13.20
C CYS A 151 -21.56 -5.51 -13.35
N PHE A 152 -22.16 -6.09 -12.35
CA PHE A 152 -23.57 -6.43 -12.33
C PHE A 152 -24.32 -5.48 -11.41
N GLN A 153 -25.47 -5.06 -11.90
CA GLN A 153 -26.39 -4.21 -11.17
C GLN A 153 -27.63 -5.04 -10.83
N GLU A 154 -28.11 -4.90 -9.60
CA GLU A 154 -29.40 -5.40 -9.20
C GLU A 154 -30.46 -4.31 -9.50
N LEU A 155 -31.53 -4.70 -10.18
CA LEU A 155 -32.64 -3.80 -10.58
C LEU A 155 -33.68 -3.68 -9.46
#